data_2772e1025cf2138f8b26cfe1dcfd51af
#
_entry.id   2772e1025cf2138f8b26cfe1dcfd51af
#
_cell.length_a   1.000
_cell.length_b   1.000
_cell.length_c   1.000
_cell.angle_alpha   90.00
_cell.angle_beta   90.00
_cell.angle_gamma   90.00
#
_symmetry.space_group_name_H-M   'P 1'
#
loop_
_entity.id
_entity.type
_entity.pdbx_description
1 polymer ?
#
loop_
_entity_poly.entity_id
_entity_poly.type
_entity_poly.pdbx_seq_one_letter_code
_entity_poly.pdbx_strand_id
1 'polypeptide(L)'
;MGTVITTDSLTKKYGKKDVVKDLDLRVPGGSIYGFLGPNGAGKSTTMKMILGLIKPSKGKITVLGKEVNEKNRLSVLRNTGSLIESPSYYGHLSGTENLEIICTLKNVPPSEIQRVLKIVRMEKQKDKKVSQYSLGMKQRLGLAAALLGNPKILLLDEPTNGLDPAGIQEMRELICALPNQYGMTVLVSSHLLSEIDQMATHVGIINQGELIFQDSLSALHKHSHSRLILKTDNDTEALSFLLNFGFSASFEGKNLCLKETDNAAVIKAVNILVQSGIGILRLNEQQMSLEDIFLQLIGKQVSL
;
A
#
# COMPACT_ATOMS: atom_id res chain seq x y z
N MET A 1 6.53 -18.63 -4.26
CA MET A 1 5.99 -18.71 -2.87
C MET A 1 4.46 -18.83 -2.99
N GLY A 2 3.81 -19.63 -2.11
CA GLY A 2 2.35 -19.77 -2.14
C GLY A 2 1.63 -18.54 -1.57
N THR A 3 0.34 -18.40 -1.87
CA THR A 3 -0.52 -17.36 -1.29
C THR A 3 -0.88 -17.70 0.16
N VAL A 4 -0.86 -16.70 1.05
CA VAL A 4 -1.16 -16.87 2.48
C VAL A 4 -2.49 -16.27 2.90
N ILE A 5 -3.01 -15.31 2.13
CA ILE A 5 -4.39 -14.81 2.25
C ILE A 5 -5.03 -14.92 0.89
N THR A 6 -6.21 -15.53 0.81
CA THR A 6 -7.03 -15.59 -0.40
C THR A 6 -8.47 -15.26 -0.05
N THR A 7 -9.14 -14.57 -0.95
CA THR A 7 -10.59 -14.39 -0.90
C THR A 7 -11.20 -14.85 -2.21
N ASP A 8 -12.38 -15.44 -2.17
CA ASP A 8 -13.10 -15.93 -3.33
C ASP A 8 -14.50 -15.30 -3.34
N SER A 9 -14.76 -14.44 -4.33
CA SER A 9 -15.99 -13.66 -4.53
C SER A 9 -16.49 -12.98 -3.25
N LEU A 10 -15.53 -12.38 -2.50
CA LEU A 10 -15.82 -11.81 -1.19
C LEU A 10 -16.71 -10.58 -1.32
N THR A 11 -17.88 -10.63 -0.68
CA THR A 11 -18.87 -9.55 -0.75
C THR A 11 -19.32 -9.13 0.65
N LYS A 12 -19.43 -7.83 0.89
CA LYS A 12 -20.01 -7.25 2.09
C LYS A 12 -21.07 -6.20 1.77
N LYS A 13 -22.26 -6.43 2.27
CA LYS A 13 -23.40 -5.50 2.18
C LYS A 13 -23.75 -4.92 3.54
N TYR A 14 -24.06 -3.65 3.58
CA TYR A 14 -24.70 -2.97 4.70
C TYR A 14 -26.01 -2.35 4.20
N GLY A 15 -27.13 -2.96 4.58
CA GLY A 15 -28.44 -2.62 4.04
C GLY A 15 -28.45 -2.82 2.52
N LYS A 16 -28.71 -1.74 1.77
CA LYS A 16 -28.74 -1.77 0.28
C LYS A 16 -27.38 -1.46 -0.36
N LYS A 17 -26.35 -1.09 0.44
CA LYS A 17 -25.05 -0.65 -0.09
C LYS A 17 -24.06 -1.83 -0.10
N ASP A 18 -23.52 -2.16 -1.26
CA ASP A 18 -22.37 -3.05 -1.41
C ASP A 18 -21.10 -2.25 -1.12
N VAL A 19 -20.39 -2.61 -0.03
CA VAL A 19 -19.14 -1.96 0.37
C VAL A 19 -17.94 -2.72 -0.16
N VAL A 20 -18.05 -4.04 -0.32
CA VAL A 20 -17.09 -4.91 -0.99
C VAL A 20 -17.89 -5.81 -1.92
N LYS A 21 -17.45 -5.96 -3.18
CA LYS A 21 -18.14 -6.66 -4.25
C LYS A 21 -17.20 -7.65 -4.94
N ASP A 22 -17.55 -8.92 -4.87
CA ASP A 22 -16.89 -10.04 -5.56
C ASP A 22 -15.35 -9.95 -5.57
N LEU A 23 -14.74 -9.61 -4.42
CA LEU A 23 -13.33 -9.32 -4.30
C LEU A 23 -12.51 -10.61 -4.19
N ASP A 24 -11.62 -10.84 -5.18
CA ASP A 24 -10.71 -11.97 -5.27
C ASP A 24 -9.27 -11.58 -4.95
N LEU A 25 -8.96 -11.43 -3.67
CA LEU A 25 -7.65 -11.03 -3.18
C LEU A 25 -6.69 -12.24 -3.11
N ARG A 26 -5.43 -12.05 -3.51
CA ARG A 26 -4.36 -13.05 -3.47
C ARG A 26 -3.08 -12.42 -2.91
N VAL A 27 -2.76 -12.69 -1.66
CA VAL A 27 -1.57 -12.13 -0.98
C VAL A 27 -0.47 -13.19 -0.94
N PRO A 28 0.67 -12.96 -1.63
CA PRO A 28 1.80 -13.89 -1.60
C PRO A 28 2.50 -13.92 -0.24
N GLY A 29 3.01 -15.09 0.15
CA GLY A 29 3.78 -15.23 1.39
C GLY A 29 5.12 -14.47 1.35
N GLY A 30 5.54 -13.90 2.49
CA GLY A 30 6.79 -13.13 2.61
C GLY A 30 6.80 -11.81 1.85
N SER A 31 5.65 -11.34 1.38
CA SER A 31 5.52 -10.06 0.67
C SER A 31 5.09 -8.92 1.59
N ILE A 32 5.35 -7.70 1.13
CA ILE A 32 4.60 -6.51 1.57
C ILE A 32 3.56 -6.25 0.49
N TYR A 33 2.30 -6.48 0.82
CA TYR A 33 1.18 -6.29 -0.07
C TYR A 33 0.50 -4.96 0.24
N GLY A 34 0.61 -4.00 -0.66
CA GLY A 34 -0.08 -2.72 -0.60
C GLY A 34 -1.54 -2.84 -1.04
N PHE A 35 -2.48 -2.55 -0.17
CA PHE A 35 -3.91 -2.54 -0.50
C PHE A 35 -4.39 -1.10 -0.63
N LEU A 36 -4.48 -0.64 -1.87
CA LEU A 36 -4.65 0.75 -2.27
C LEU A 36 -6.09 1.07 -2.65
N GLY A 37 -6.50 2.29 -2.38
CA GLY A 37 -7.80 2.80 -2.83
C GLY A 37 -8.22 4.04 -2.07
N PRO A 38 -9.18 4.81 -2.59
CA PRO A 38 -9.69 6.00 -1.92
C PRO A 38 -10.39 5.67 -0.60
N ASN A 39 -10.65 6.70 0.21
CA ASN A 39 -11.42 6.54 1.43
C ASN A 39 -12.83 6.02 1.11
N GLY A 40 -13.27 5.01 1.85
CA GLY A 40 -14.56 4.36 1.62
C GLY A 40 -14.57 3.30 0.51
N ALA A 41 -13.43 2.98 -0.13
CA ALA A 41 -13.34 1.94 -1.16
C ALA A 41 -13.54 0.50 -0.65
N GLY A 42 -13.53 0.26 0.67
CA GLY A 42 -13.75 -1.06 1.26
C GLY A 42 -12.51 -1.68 1.92
N LYS A 43 -11.34 -0.98 1.97
CA LYS A 43 -10.09 -1.49 2.53
C LYS A 43 -10.22 -2.01 3.95
N SER A 44 -10.58 -1.16 4.91
CA SER A 44 -10.73 -1.53 6.34
C SER A 44 -11.81 -2.60 6.54
N THR A 45 -12.90 -2.56 5.75
CA THR A 45 -13.95 -3.58 5.79
C THR A 45 -13.40 -4.94 5.37
N THR A 46 -12.61 -4.99 4.31
CA THR A 46 -11.94 -6.22 3.85
C THR A 46 -10.99 -6.76 4.91
N MET A 47 -10.15 -5.91 5.51
CA MET A 47 -9.24 -6.32 6.57
C MET A 47 -9.99 -6.84 7.81
N LYS A 48 -11.08 -6.18 8.22
CA LYS A 48 -11.94 -6.65 9.31
C LYS A 48 -12.58 -8.01 9.01
N MET A 49 -12.95 -8.28 7.75
CA MET A 49 -13.44 -9.60 7.35
C MET A 49 -12.35 -10.67 7.38
N ILE A 50 -11.12 -10.37 6.95
CA ILE A 50 -9.95 -11.26 7.03
C ILE A 50 -9.65 -11.65 8.49
N LEU A 51 -9.81 -10.73 9.44
CA LEU A 51 -9.68 -10.98 10.86
C LEU A 51 -10.90 -11.69 11.49
N GLY A 52 -11.97 -11.92 10.72
CA GLY A 52 -13.21 -12.46 11.25
C GLY A 52 -13.91 -11.54 12.26
N LEU A 53 -13.61 -10.22 12.26
CA LEU A 53 -14.30 -9.21 13.08
C LEU A 53 -15.66 -8.86 12.48
N ILE A 54 -15.79 -9.01 11.16
CA ILE A 54 -17.04 -8.80 10.42
C ILE A 54 -17.28 -10.05 9.57
N LYS A 55 -18.50 -10.59 9.61
CA LYS A 55 -18.89 -11.72 8.77
C LYS A 55 -19.16 -11.23 7.33
N PRO A 56 -18.59 -11.89 6.30
CA PRO A 56 -18.95 -11.60 4.92
C PRO A 56 -20.43 -11.86 4.64
N SER A 57 -21.00 -11.15 3.67
CA SER A 57 -22.34 -11.42 3.16
C SER A 57 -22.35 -12.59 2.17
N LYS A 58 -21.28 -12.72 1.37
CA LYS A 58 -21.01 -13.84 0.45
C LYS A 58 -19.50 -14.05 0.32
N GLY A 59 -19.14 -15.18 -0.28
CA GLY A 59 -17.75 -15.53 -0.56
C GLY A 59 -17.04 -16.19 0.61
N LYS A 60 -15.75 -16.48 0.42
CA LYS A 60 -14.89 -17.19 1.40
C LYS A 60 -13.58 -16.44 1.60
N ILE A 61 -12.98 -16.63 2.76
CA ILE A 61 -11.65 -16.11 3.11
C ILE A 61 -10.83 -17.26 3.61
N THR A 62 -9.62 -17.42 3.09
CA THR A 62 -8.65 -18.40 3.57
C THR A 62 -7.37 -17.69 4.01
N VAL A 63 -6.90 -18.01 5.21
CA VAL A 63 -5.67 -17.47 5.79
C VAL A 63 -4.78 -18.64 6.22
N LEU A 64 -3.55 -18.70 5.72
CA LEU A 64 -2.60 -19.80 5.96
C LEU A 64 -3.23 -21.18 5.73
N GLY A 65 -4.02 -21.32 4.66
CA GLY A 65 -4.71 -22.56 4.29
C GLY A 65 -5.95 -22.90 5.14
N LYS A 66 -6.35 -22.03 6.08
CA LYS A 66 -7.54 -22.22 6.91
C LYS A 66 -8.63 -21.23 6.54
N GLU A 67 -9.84 -21.75 6.34
CA GLU A 67 -11.02 -20.88 6.12
C GLU A 67 -11.31 -20.07 7.40
N VAL A 68 -11.57 -18.77 7.23
CA VAL A 68 -11.94 -17.87 8.32
C VAL A 68 -13.43 -18.05 8.63
N ASN A 69 -13.71 -18.85 9.62
CA ASN A 69 -15.05 -19.13 10.14
C ASN A 69 -15.01 -19.26 11.68
N GLU A 70 -16.14 -19.45 12.32
CA GLU A 70 -16.24 -19.55 13.77
C GLU A 70 -15.31 -20.61 14.38
N LYS A 71 -15.14 -21.76 13.71
CA LYS A 71 -14.31 -22.89 14.15
C LYS A 71 -12.82 -22.54 14.08
N ASN A 72 -12.37 -21.86 13.05
CA ASN A 72 -10.94 -21.63 12.77
C ASN A 72 -10.46 -20.24 13.21
N ARG A 73 -11.36 -19.30 13.53
CA ARG A 73 -11.04 -17.89 13.81
C ARG A 73 -9.90 -17.73 14.81
N LEU A 74 -9.96 -18.39 15.95
CA LEU A 74 -8.91 -18.28 16.98
C LEU A 74 -7.54 -18.78 16.48
N SER A 75 -7.54 -19.86 15.68
CA SER A 75 -6.31 -20.38 15.08
C SER A 75 -5.71 -19.43 14.06
N VAL A 76 -6.54 -18.73 13.29
CA VAL A 76 -6.12 -17.68 12.35
C VAL A 76 -5.55 -16.47 13.11
N LEU A 77 -6.27 -15.98 14.13
CA LEU A 77 -5.87 -14.81 14.92
C LEU A 77 -4.56 -15.05 15.71
N ARG A 78 -4.27 -16.26 16.16
CA ARG A 78 -2.98 -16.58 16.81
C ARG A 78 -1.77 -16.38 15.88
N ASN A 79 -1.96 -16.51 14.58
CA ASN A 79 -0.91 -16.32 13.56
C ASN A 79 -0.97 -14.98 12.87
N THR A 80 -1.90 -14.11 13.27
CA THR A 80 -2.14 -12.81 12.62
C THR A 80 -2.03 -11.71 13.65
N GLY A 81 -1.11 -10.78 13.43
CA GLY A 81 -1.08 -9.50 14.13
C GLY A 81 -1.90 -8.47 13.36
N SER A 82 -2.46 -7.50 14.05
CA SER A 82 -3.23 -6.46 13.38
C SER A 82 -3.14 -5.11 14.10
N LEU A 83 -3.12 -4.05 13.30
CA LEU A 83 -3.29 -2.67 13.70
C LEU A 83 -4.40 -2.10 12.80
N ILE A 84 -5.64 -2.16 13.28
CA ILE A 84 -6.83 -1.71 12.57
C ILE A 84 -7.42 -0.55 13.33
N GLU A 85 -7.58 0.59 12.64
CA GLU A 85 -8.00 1.85 13.26
C GLU A 85 -7.02 2.34 14.34
N SER A 86 -7.43 3.30 15.16
CA SER A 86 -6.59 3.81 16.25
C SER A 86 -6.53 2.79 17.38
N PRO A 87 -5.34 2.35 17.80
CA PRO A 87 -5.22 1.40 18.90
C PRO A 87 -5.73 2.02 20.19
N SER A 88 -6.51 1.25 20.94
CA SER A 88 -6.95 1.63 22.27
C SER A 88 -5.85 1.34 23.30
N TYR A 89 -5.46 2.33 24.06
CA TYR A 89 -4.47 2.23 25.12
C TYR A 89 -5.01 2.72 26.46
N TYR A 90 -4.50 2.12 27.52
CA TYR A 90 -4.65 2.66 28.86
C TYR A 90 -3.64 3.80 29.07
N GLY A 91 -4.07 5.04 28.85
CA GLY A 91 -3.18 6.21 28.85
C GLY A 91 -2.46 6.47 30.20
N HIS A 92 -3.01 6.01 31.31
CA HIS A 92 -2.42 6.12 32.64
C HIS A 92 -1.33 5.06 32.92
N LEU A 93 -1.25 4.01 32.09
CA LEU A 93 -0.23 2.96 32.13
C LEU A 93 0.94 3.32 31.21
N SER A 94 2.10 2.71 31.48
CA SER A 94 3.29 2.78 30.63
C SER A 94 3.14 1.93 29.35
N GLY A 95 4.06 2.08 28.41
CA GLY A 95 4.10 1.22 27.23
C GLY A 95 4.29 -0.26 27.58
N THR A 96 5.16 -0.55 28.54
CA THR A 96 5.40 -1.93 29.05
C THR A 96 4.13 -2.53 29.62
N GLU A 97 3.47 -1.85 30.56
CA GLU A 97 2.24 -2.33 31.19
C GLU A 97 1.10 -2.55 30.17
N ASN A 98 0.96 -1.70 29.16
CA ASN A 98 0.01 -1.93 28.08
C ASN A 98 0.33 -3.21 27.29
N LEU A 99 1.60 -3.50 27.02
CA LEU A 99 2.02 -4.73 26.34
C LEU A 99 1.83 -5.97 27.22
N GLU A 100 2.02 -5.89 28.55
CA GLU A 100 1.77 -6.97 29.51
C GLU A 100 0.31 -7.43 29.51
N ILE A 101 -0.62 -6.47 29.44
CA ILE A 101 -2.05 -6.78 29.29
C ILE A 101 -2.28 -7.61 28.03
N ILE A 102 -1.66 -7.22 26.91
CA ILE A 102 -1.84 -7.93 25.63
C ILE A 102 -1.15 -9.30 25.67
N CYS A 103 0.01 -9.42 26.32
CA CYS A 103 0.66 -10.71 26.56
C CYS A 103 -0.27 -11.68 27.31
N THR A 104 -0.92 -11.20 28.36
CA THR A 104 -1.89 -11.97 29.13
C THR A 104 -3.06 -12.42 28.26
N LEU A 105 -3.67 -11.50 27.49
CA LEU A 105 -4.81 -11.81 26.61
C LEU A 105 -4.46 -12.79 25.48
N LYS A 106 -3.24 -12.69 24.93
CA LYS A 106 -2.76 -13.58 23.86
C LYS A 106 -2.15 -14.88 24.40
N ASN A 107 -1.98 -15.02 25.70
CA ASN A 107 -1.24 -16.11 26.36
C ASN A 107 0.20 -16.25 25.81
N VAL A 108 0.90 -15.12 25.78
CA VAL A 108 2.27 -14.98 25.28
C VAL A 108 3.17 -14.59 26.45
N PRO A 109 4.40 -15.14 26.57
CA PRO A 109 5.27 -14.83 27.70
C PRO A 109 5.71 -13.37 27.70
N PRO A 110 5.78 -12.70 28.88
CA PRO A 110 6.21 -11.29 28.97
C PRO A 110 7.62 -11.03 28.45
N SER A 111 8.48 -12.05 28.33
CA SER A 111 9.81 -11.93 27.71
C SER A 111 9.76 -11.44 26.24
N GLU A 112 8.64 -11.66 25.54
CA GLU A 112 8.41 -11.16 24.18
C GLU A 112 8.35 -9.62 24.10
N ILE A 113 8.02 -8.94 25.21
CA ILE A 113 7.92 -7.48 25.27
C ILE A 113 9.24 -6.80 24.88
N GLN A 114 10.35 -7.31 25.40
CA GLN A 114 11.67 -6.76 25.06
C GLN A 114 11.98 -6.90 23.57
N ARG A 115 11.64 -8.05 22.98
CA ARG A 115 11.82 -8.29 21.55
C ARG A 115 11.03 -7.29 20.71
N VAL A 116 9.72 -7.14 20.98
CA VAL A 116 8.89 -6.25 20.17
C VAL A 116 9.24 -4.77 20.38
N LEU A 117 9.59 -4.34 21.60
CA LEU A 117 10.05 -2.98 21.87
C LEU A 117 11.35 -2.65 21.12
N LYS A 118 12.26 -3.62 21.01
CA LYS A 118 13.48 -3.47 20.22
C LYS A 118 13.16 -3.32 18.73
N ILE A 119 12.27 -4.16 18.19
CA ILE A 119 11.84 -4.07 16.78
C ILE A 119 11.29 -2.68 16.47
N VAL A 120 10.40 -2.13 17.30
CA VAL A 120 9.76 -0.84 17.07
C VAL A 120 10.58 0.36 17.60
N ARG A 121 11.82 0.13 18.07
CA ARG A 121 12.75 1.17 18.57
C ARG A 121 12.17 2.02 19.72
N MET A 122 11.48 1.35 20.68
CA MET A 122 10.82 2.04 21.80
C MET A 122 11.38 1.66 23.18
N GLU A 123 12.55 1.05 23.27
CA GLU A 123 13.16 0.60 24.52
C GLU A 123 13.37 1.73 25.54
N LYS A 124 13.75 2.93 25.05
CA LYS A 124 14.01 4.09 25.93
C LYS A 124 12.73 4.77 26.45
N GLN A 125 11.59 4.56 25.82
CA GLN A 125 10.32 5.21 26.16
C GLN A 125 9.33 4.27 26.84
N LYS A 126 9.66 2.99 26.98
CA LYS A 126 8.77 1.93 27.43
C LYS A 126 8.09 2.19 28.79
N ASP A 127 8.80 2.90 29.69
CA ASP A 127 8.34 3.15 31.06
C ASP A 127 7.58 4.48 31.22
N LYS A 128 7.49 5.30 30.15
CA LYS A 128 6.66 6.51 30.13
C LYS A 128 5.19 6.17 29.98
N LYS A 129 4.30 6.93 30.62
CA LYS A 129 2.84 6.79 30.45
C LYS A 129 2.43 7.05 28.99
N VAL A 130 1.52 6.21 28.45
CA VAL A 130 1.08 6.32 27.06
C VAL A 130 0.33 7.64 26.79
N SER A 131 -0.24 8.28 27.81
CA SER A 131 -0.80 9.63 27.69
C SER A 131 0.22 10.68 27.24
N GLN A 132 1.52 10.47 27.50
CA GLN A 132 2.64 11.34 27.13
C GLN A 132 3.28 10.98 25.78
N TYR A 133 2.77 9.95 25.11
CA TYR A 133 3.29 9.52 23.82
C TYR A 133 2.80 10.42 22.69
N SER A 134 3.72 10.75 21.76
CA SER A 134 3.34 11.31 20.46
C SER A 134 2.50 10.31 19.65
N LEU A 135 1.87 10.79 18.59
CA LEU A 135 1.10 9.91 17.70
C LEU A 135 1.99 8.80 17.12
N GLY A 136 3.20 9.12 16.66
CA GLY A 136 4.16 8.14 16.16
C GLY A 136 4.58 7.10 17.20
N MET A 137 4.78 7.52 18.46
CA MET A 137 5.03 6.57 19.55
C MET A 137 3.84 5.64 19.81
N LYS A 138 2.61 6.17 19.75
CA LYS A 138 1.38 5.36 19.88
C LYS A 138 1.25 4.36 18.74
N GLN A 139 1.51 4.76 17.51
CA GLN A 139 1.49 3.86 16.35
C GLN A 139 2.54 2.76 16.47
N ARG A 140 3.76 3.07 16.91
CA ARG A 140 4.81 2.06 17.16
C ARG A 140 4.44 1.12 18.30
N LEU A 141 3.81 1.61 19.37
CA LEU A 141 3.30 0.73 20.43
C LEU A 141 2.21 -0.22 19.89
N GLY A 142 1.32 0.26 19.00
CA GLY A 142 0.34 -0.57 18.31
C GLY A 142 0.98 -1.63 17.44
N LEU A 143 2.03 -1.27 16.71
CA LEU A 143 2.81 -2.23 15.94
C LEU A 143 3.49 -3.26 16.86
N ALA A 144 4.08 -2.84 17.99
CA ALA A 144 4.64 -3.75 18.99
C ALA A 144 3.60 -4.75 19.52
N ALA A 145 2.40 -4.26 19.84
CA ALA A 145 1.27 -5.08 20.27
C ALA A 145 0.83 -6.11 19.21
N ALA A 146 0.82 -5.70 17.95
CA ALA A 146 0.53 -6.57 16.81
C ALA A 146 1.58 -7.67 16.64
N LEU A 147 2.85 -7.37 16.91
CA LEU A 147 4.00 -8.29 16.78
C LEU A 147 4.14 -9.31 17.93
N LEU A 148 3.42 -9.13 19.06
CA LEU A 148 3.45 -10.08 20.16
C LEU A 148 2.93 -11.46 19.74
N GLY A 149 3.67 -12.51 20.09
CA GLY A 149 3.37 -13.89 19.71
C GLY A 149 3.91 -14.28 18.34
N ASN A 150 4.79 -13.48 17.77
CA ASN A 150 5.49 -13.74 16.49
C ASN A 150 4.55 -14.16 15.35
N PRO A 151 3.58 -13.32 14.95
CA PRO A 151 2.60 -13.65 13.92
C PRO A 151 3.29 -13.88 12.56
N LYS A 152 2.71 -14.76 11.75
CA LYS A 152 3.17 -14.98 10.36
C LYS A 152 2.64 -13.92 9.40
N ILE A 153 1.53 -13.31 9.74
CA ILE A 153 0.84 -12.28 8.93
C ILE A 153 0.59 -11.06 9.81
N LEU A 154 0.78 -9.89 9.21
CA LEU A 154 0.50 -8.60 9.82
C LEU A 154 -0.46 -7.80 8.95
N LEU A 155 -1.57 -7.35 9.49
CA LEU A 155 -2.53 -6.46 8.84
C LEU A 155 -2.42 -5.07 9.45
N LEU A 156 -2.07 -4.08 8.62
CA LEU A 156 -1.87 -2.69 9.04
C LEU A 156 -2.83 -1.79 8.25
N ASP A 157 -3.80 -1.19 8.93
CA ASP A 157 -4.75 -0.28 8.32
C ASP A 157 -4.29 1.17 8.51
N GLU A 158 -3.80 1.77 7.44
CA GLU A 158 -3.27 3.14 7.39
C GLU A 158 -2.27 3.47 8.52
N PRO A 159 -1.18 2.69 8.70
CA PRO A 159 -0.30 2.80 9.85
C PRO A 159 0.50 4.11 9.92
N THR A 160 0.57 4.86 8.83
CA THR A 160 1.29 6.13 8.69
C THR A 160 0.37 7.35 8.80
N ASN A 161 -0.95 7.13 8.89
CA ASN A 161 -1.92 8.23 8.88
C ASN A 161 -1.71 9.18 10.06
N GLY A 162 -1.63 10.49 9.74
CA GLY A 162 -1.45 11.55 10.73
C GLY A 162 -0.04 11.69 11.30
N LEU A 163 0.94 10.92 10.81
CA LEU A 163 2.34 11.09 11.19
C LEU A 163 2.98 12.24 10.41
N ASP A 164 4.00 12.85 11.02
CA ASP A 164 4.90 13.77 10.33
C ASP A 164 5.82 13.00 9.34
N PRO A 165 6.49 13.71 8.41
CA PRO A 165 7.34 13.05 7.42
C PRO A 165 8.42 12.12 8.00
N ALA A 166 9.01 12.49 9.13
CA ALA A 166 10.01 11.67 9.82
C ALA A 166 9.39 10.40 10.40
N GLY A 167 8.20 10.50 11.01
CA GLY A 167 7.44 9.37 11.54
C GLY A 167 6.96 8.41 10.44
N ILE A 168 6.57 8.93 9.28
CA ILE A 168 6.23 8.13 8.09
C ILE A 168 7.44 7.31 7.65
N GLN A 169 8.60 7.96 7.50
CA GLN A 169 9.83 7.28 7.08
C GLN A 169 10.22 6.17 8.07
N GLU A 170 10.21 6.47 9.38
CA GLU A 170 10.55 5.49 10.39
C GLU A 170 9.59 4.30 10.42
N MET A 171 8.28 4.53 10.28
CA MET A 171 7.27 3.47 10.22
C MET A 171 7.47 2.60 8.98
N ARG A 172 7.76 3.20 7.82
CA ARG A 172 8.06 2.49 6.59
C ARG A 172 9.30 1.59 6.74
N GLU A 173 10.39 2.11 7.29
CA GLU A 173 11.60 1.31 7.55
C GLU A 173 11.29 0.09 8.43
N LEU A 174 10.49 0.27 9.49
CA LEU A 174 10.05 -0.83 10.35
C LEU A 174 9.26 -1.87 9.55
N ILE A 175 8.28 -1.44 8.76
CA ILE A 175 7.46 -2.35 7.95
C ILE A 175 8.30 -3.11 6.92
N CYS A 176 9.20 -2.42 6.21
CA CYS A 176 10.09 -3.02 5.21
C CYS A 176 11.04 -4.09 5.79
N ALA A 177 11.42 -3.95 7.04
CA ALA A 177 12.29 -4.91 7.71
C ALA A 177 11.59 -6.24 8.06
N LEU A 178 10.26 -6.24 8.26
CA LEU A 178 9.53 -7.39 8.80
C LEU A 178 9.59 -8.65 7.93
N PRO A 179 9.40 -8.62 6.61
CA PRO A 179 9.49 -9.82 5.79
C PRO A 179 10.90 -10.40 5.78
N ASN A 180 11.91 -9.56 5.59
CA ASN A 180 13.29 -10.00 5.43
C ASN A 180 13.92 -10.52 6.73
N GLN A 181 13.62 -9.86 7.86
CA GLN A 181 14.24 -10.20 9.14
C GLN A 181 13.44 -11.22 9.95
N TYR A 182 12.13 -11.27 9.77
CA TYR A 182 11.24 -12.10 10.60
C TYR A 182 10.36 -13.05 9.78
N GLY A 183 10.51 -13.09 8.45
CA GLY A 183 9.74 -13.98 7.58
C GLY A 183 8.22 -13.70 7.54
N MET A 184 7.82 -12.49 7.92
CA MET A 184 6.40 -12.12 7.99
C MET A 184 5.85 -11.73 6.62
N THR A 185 4.55 -11.91 6.44
CA THR A 185 3.80 -11.30 5.34
C THR A 185 3.06 -10.08 5.86
N VAL A 186 3.16 -8.95 5.20
CA VAL A 186 2.49 -7.72 5.61
C VAL A 186 1.45 -7.34 4.57
N LEU A 187 0.21 -7.17 5.01
CA LEU A 187 -0.86 -6.51 4.24
C LEU A 187 -1.06 -5.11 4.83
N VAL A 188 -0.71 -4.08 4.08
CA VAL A 188 -0.81 -2.69 4.52
C VAL A 188 -1.77 -1.92 3.64
N SER A 189 -2.78 -1.27 4.23
CA SER A 189 -3.63 -0.34 3.50
C SER A 189 -3.05 1.06 3.51
N SER A 190 -3.21 1.77 2.42
CA SER A 190 -2.97 3.21 2.34
C SER A 190 -3.88 3.85 1.29
N HIS A 191 -4.17 5.13 1.49
CA HIS A 191 -4.75 5.99 0.45
C HIS A 191 -3.65 6.81 -0.27
N LEU A 192 -2.42 6.80 0.25
CA LEU A 192 -1.25 7.48 -0.32
C LEU A 192 -0.43 6.48 -1.15
N LEU A 193 -0.53 6.63 -2.47
CA LEU A 193 0.12 5.73 -3.41
C LEU A 193 1.65 5.81 -3.33
N SER A 194 2.19 7.02 -3.11
CA SER A 194 3.63 7.25 -2.96
C SER A 194 4.26 6.52 -1.77
N GLU A 195 3.51 6.26 -0.69
CA GLU A 195 4.00 5.47 0.43
C GLU A 195 4.13 3.99 0.05
N ILE A 196 3.12 3.46 -0.64
CA ILE A 196 3.11 2.06 -1.06
C ILE A 196 4.18 1.79 -2.11
N ASP A 197 4.42 2.74 -3.02
CA ASP A 197 5.47 2.66 -4.03
C ASP A 197 6.86 2.43 -3.42
N GLN A 198 7.09 2.96 -2.23
CA GLN A 198 8.38 2.87 -1.54
C GLN A 198 8.53 1.64 -0.64
N MET A 199 7.47 0.86 -0.39
CA MET A 199 7.54 -0.27 0.53
C MET A 199 6.98 -1.58 0.00
N ALA A 200 6.00 -1.54 -0.91
CA ALA A 200 5.32 -2.74 -1.33
C ALA A 200 6.09 -3.54 -2.39
N THR A 201 5.92 -4.85 -2.37
CA THR A 201 6.38 -5.76 -3.42
C THR A 201 5.25 -6.16 -4.36
N HIS A 202 4.03 -6.19 -3.83
CA HIS A 202 2.79 -6.49 -4.56
C HIS A 202 1.73 -5.47 -4.18
N VAL A 203 0.79 -5.25 -5.07
CA VAL A 203 -0.28 -4.28 -4.86
C VAL A 203 -1.62 -4.83 -5.31
N GLY A 204 -2.67 -4.45 -4.59
CA GLY A 204 -4.06 -4.59 -4.99
C GLY A 204 -4.75 -3.24 -4.93
N ILE A 205 -5.36 -2.82 -6.02
CA ILE A 205 -6.06 -1.55 -6.11
C ILE A 205 -7.56 -1.81 -6.05
N ILE A 206 -8.21 -1.24 -5.04
CA ILE A 206 -9.66 -1.34 -4.85
C ILE A 206 -10.33 0.01 -5.11
N ASN A 207 -11.42 -0.02 -5.87
CA ASN A 207 -12.27 1.16 -6.08
C ASN A 207 -13.75 0.75 -5.98
N GLN A 208 -14.55 1.52 -5.24
CA GLN A 208 -16.00 1.28 -5.05
C GLN A 208 -16.36 -0.16 -4.67
N GLY A 209 -15.49 -0.82 -3.88
CA GLY A 209 -15.65 -2.19 -3.42
C GLY A 209 -15.14 -3.28 -4.35
N GLU A 210 -14.66 -2.96 -5.53
CA GLU A 210 -14.17 -3.88 -6.55
C GLU A 210 -12.64 -3.82 -6.68
N LEU A 211 -11.98 -4.96 -6.86
CA LEU A 211 -10.55 -5.03 -7.11
C LEU A 211 -10.30 -4.77 -8.61
N ILE A 212 -9.68 -3.62 -8.92
CA ILE A 212 -9.44 -3.19 -10.30
C ILE A 212 -8.06 -3.59 -10.84
N PHE A 213 -7.12 -3.88 -9.95
CA PHE A 213 -5.79 -4.36 -10.29
C PHE A 213 -5.21 -5.20 -9.15
N GLN A 214 -4.45 -6.23 -9.50
CA GLN A 214 -3.67 -7.01 -8.53
C GLN A 214 -2.49 -7.69 -9.23
N ASP A 215 -1.27 -7.30 -8.86
CA ASP A 215 -0.02 -7.92 -9.33
C ASP A 215 1.19 -7.44 -8.48
N SER A 216 2.39 -7.81 -8.89
CA SER A 216 3.62 -7.23 -8.36
C SER A 216 3.70 -5.74 -8.69
N LEU A 217 4.34 -4.97 -7.80
CA LEU A 217 4.56 -3.54 -8.04
C LEU A 217 5.37 -3.32 -9.32
N SER A 218 6.34 -4.20 -9.60
CA SER A 218 7.11 -4.14 -10.84
C SER A 218 6.28 -4.38 -12.11
N ALA A 219 5.25 -5.24 -12.04
CA ALA A 219 4.31 -5.40 -13.15
C ALA A 219 3.47 -4.14 -13.35
N LEU A 220 2.98 -3.52 -12.24
CA LEU A 220 2.25 -2.26 -12.32
C LEU A 220 3.08 -1.16 -12.99
N HIS A 221 4.34 -1.01 -12.61
CA HIS A 221 5.25 -0.06 -13.26
C HIS A 221 5.52 -0.38 -14.74
N LYS A 222 5.57 -1.65 -15.15
CA LYS A 222 5.70 -2.03 -16.56
C LYS A 222 4.46 -1.72 -17.39
N HIS A 223 3.27 -1.69 -16.78
CA HIS A 223 2.05 -1.22 -17.44
C HIS A 223 1.99 0.30 -17.58
N SER A 224 2.85 1.02 -16.87
CA SER A 224 3.00 2.44 -17.04
C SER A 224 3.95 2.71 -18.21
N HIS A 225 3.44 3.29 -19.28
CA HIS A 225 4.31 3.78 -20.33
C HIS A 225 5.12 4.96 -19.78
N SER A 226 6.45 4.86 -19.80
CA SER A 226 7.30 6.03 -19.60
C SER A 226 6.98 7.03 -20.70
N ARG A 227 7.07 8.31 -20.36
CA ARG A 227 6.89 9.41 -21.32
C ARG A 227 8.13 10.30 -21.32
N LEU A 228 8.44 10.83 -22.47
CA LEU A 228 9.49 11.82 -22.57
C LEU A 228 8.90 13.21 -22.41
N ILE A 229 9.45 13.97 -21.47
CA ILE A 229 9.17 15.39 -21.31
C ILE A 229 10.22 16.16 -22.07
N LEU A 230 9.75 16.95 -23.03
CA LEU A 230 10.58 17.88 -23.78
C LEU A 230 10.32 19.30 -23.29
N LYS A 231 11.40 20.08 -23.20
CA LYS A 231 11.36 21.53 -23.08
C LYS A 231 12.18 22.10 -24.22
N THR A 232 11.54 22.91 -25.03
CA THR A 232 12.16 23.55 -26.19
C THR A 232 12.11 25.07 -26.05
N ASP A 233 12.73 25.78 -26.92
CA ASP A 233 12.61 27.25 -27.03
C ASP A 233 11.23 27.67 -27.58
N ASN A 234 10.53 26.76 -28.33
CA ASN A 234 9.16 26.94 -28.79
C ASN A 234 8.37 25.63 -28.72
N ASP A 235 7.80 25.31 -27.54
CA ASP A 235 7.07 24.06 -27.30
C ASP A 235 5.84 23.89 -28.20
N THR A 236 5.17 25.00 -28.63
CA THR A 236 3.98 24.94 -29.48
C THR A 236 4.33 24.53 -30.91
N GLU A 237 5.40 25.09 -31.46
CA GLU A 237 5.91 24.73 -32.77
C GLU A 237 6.49 23.32 -32.78
N ALA A 238 7.22 22.94 -31.72
CA ALA A 238 7.73 21.60 -31.52
C ALA A 238 6.64 20.53 -31.54
N LEU A 239 5.49 20.79 -30.87
CA LEU A 239 4.34 19.90 -30.92
C LEU A 239 3.83 19.70 -32.34
N SER A 240 3.70 20.80 -33.11
CA SER A 240 3.20 20.76 -34.47
C SER A 240 4.11 19.92 -35.39
N PHE A 241 5.42 20.10 -35.29
CA PHE A 241 6.39 19.27 -36.03
C PHE A 241 6.32 17.79 -35.64
N LEU A 242 6.31 17.49 -34.34
CA LEU A 242 6.23 16.09 -33.86
C LEU A 242 4.97 15.39 -34.38
N LEU A 243 3.80 16.07 -34.33
CA LEU A 243 2.54 15.51 -34.84
C LEU A 243 2.59 15.26 -36.33
N ASN A 244 3.13 16.25 -37.13
CA ASN A 244 3.25 16.13 -38.58
C ASN A 244 4.17 14.98 -39.03
N PHE A 245 5.15 14.61 -38.20
CA PHE A 245 6.06 13.48 -38.45
C PHE A 245 5.57 12.16 -37.82
N GLY A 246 4.31 12.13 -37.31
CA GLY A 246 3.65 10.90 -36.85
C GLY A 246 3.99 10.47 -35.42
N PHE A 247 4.53 11.38 -34.60
CA PHE A 247 4.76 11.10 -33.19
C PHE A 247 3.48 11.34 -32.36
N SER A 248 3.30 10.57 -31.30
CA SER A 248 2.20 10.76 -30.35
C SER A 248 2.60 11.78 -29.28
N ALA A 249 2.54 13.06 -29.63
CA ALA A 249 2.90 14.16 -28.72
C ALA A 249 1.66 14.94 -28.26
N SER A 250 1.70 15.45 -27.03
CA SER A 250 0.64 16.27 -26.45
C SER A 250 1.16 17.16 -25.32
N PHE A 251 0.43 18.23 -25.00
CA PHE A 251 0.68 18.96 -23.78
C PHE A 251 0.00 18.27 -22.58
N GLU A 252 0.75 18.04 -21.51
CA GLU A 252 0.24 17.66 -20.20
C GLU A 252 0.59 18.78 -19.21
N GLY A 253 -0.41 19.58 -18.86
CA GLY A 253 -0.19 20.83 -18.13
C GLY A 253 0.68 21.81 -18.94
N LYS A 254 1.88 22.10 -18.43
CA LYS A 254 2.87 22.98 -19.10
C LYS A 254 3.99 22.23 -19.84
N ASN A 255 3.96 20.90 -19.83
CA ASN A 255 5.03 20.07 -20.37
C ASN A 255 4.63 19.51 -21.73
N LEU A 256 5.51 19.59 -22.71
CA LEU A 256 5.39 18.85 -23.96
C LEU A 256 5.83 17.41 -23.72
N CYS A 257 4.91 16.47 -23.91
CA CYS A 257 5.10 15.05 -23.66
C CYS A 257 5.06 14.26 -24.96
N LEU A 258 6.01 13.34 -25.11
CA LEU A 258 6.09 12.36 -26.18
C LEU A 258 5.85 10.97 -25.57
N LYS A 259 4.97 10.17 -26.17
CA LYS A 259 4.63 8.82 -25.67
C LYS A 259 5.64 7.76 -26.06
N GLU A 260 6.31 7.92 -27.19
CA GLU A 260 7.35 7.04 -27.66
C GLU A 260 8.64 7.26 -26.86
N THR A 261 9.16 6.21 -26.24
CA THR A 261 10.32 6.27 -25.34
C THR A 261 11.47 5.36 -25.79
N ASP A 262 11.31 4.62 -26.89
CA ASP A 262 12.40 3.82 -27.43
C ASP A 262 13.50 4.72 -28.03
N ASN A 263 14.75 4.28 -27.92
CA ASN A 263 15.90 5.07 -28.29
C ASN A 263 15.87 5.54 -29.77
N ALA A 264 15.32 4.73 -30.68
CA ALA A 264 15.25 5.08 -32.09
C ALA A 264 14.24 6.19 -32.33
N ALA A 265 13.06 6.13 -31.70
CA ALA A 265 12.05 7.16 -31.75
C ALA A 265 12.54 8.48 -31.13
N VAL A 266 13.25 8.40 -29.98
CA VAL A 266 13.83 9.57 -29.33
C VAL A 266 14.85 10.27 -30.23
N ILE A 267 15.79 9.53 -30.79
CA ILE A 267 16.80 10.08 -31.73
C ILE A 267 16.11 10.73 -32.93
N LYS A 268 15.09 10.08 -33.49
CA LYS A 268 14.34 10.60 -34.63
C LYS A 268 13.61 11.91 -34.29
N ALA A 269 12.94 11.96 -33.14
CA ALA A 269 12.23 13.16 -32.66
C ALA A 269 13.20 14.33 -32.45
N VAL A 270 14.33 14.08 -31.78
CA VAL A 270 15.38 15.08 -31.54
C VAL A 270 15.92 15.62 -32.85
N ASN A 271 16.27 14.74 -33.82
CA ASN A 271 16.79 15.14 -35.12
C ASN A 271 15.80 16.01 -35.91
N ILE A 272 14.51 15.65 -35.90
CA ILE A 272 13.47 16.45 -36.57
C ILE A 272 13.39 17.86 -35.99
N LEU A 273 13.35 17.97 -34.66
CA LEU A 273 13.24 19.28 -33.99
C LEU A 273 14.47 20.14 -34.28
N VAL A 274 15.68 19.60 -34.17
CA VAL A 274 16.92 20.32 -34.43
C VAL A 274 17.02 20.74 -35.89
N GLN A 275 16.67 19.88 -36.85
CA GLN A 275 16.66 20.21 -38.31
C GLN A 275 15.61 21.27 -38.66
N SER A 276 14.55 21.35 -37.88
CA SER A 276 13.50 22.39 -38.02
C SER A 276 13.87 23.69 -37.30
N GLY A 277 15.07 23.81 -36.74
CA GLY A 277 15.53 25.02 -36.09
C GLY A 277 15.05 25.19 -34.63
N ILE A 278 14.42 24.17 -34.06
CA ILE A 278 13.90 24.20 -32.68
C ILE A 278 15.00 23.74 -31.70
N GLY A 279 15.34 24.63 -30.78
CA GLY A 279 16.33 24.33 -29.73
C GLY A 279 15.77 23.47 -28.62
N ILE A 280 16.41 22.32 -28.31
CA ILE A 280 16.02 21.47 -27.19
C ILE A 280 16.74 21.95 -25.94
N LEU A 281 15.98 22.44 -24.96
CA LEU A 281 16.50 22.94 -23.69
C LEU A 281 16.65 21.84 -22.65
N ARG A 282 15.71 20.89 -22.61
CA ARG A 282 15.71 19.73 -21.71
C ARG A 282 14.99 18.56 -22.35
N LEU A 283 15.51 17.36 -22.11
CA LEU A 283 14.89 16.09 -22.45
C LEU A 283 14.99 15.20 -21.22
N ASN A 284 13.85 14.76 -20.70
CA ASN A 284 13.81 13.95 -19.50
C ASN A 284 12.80 12.81 -19.66
N GLU A 285 13.21 11.58 -19.33
CA GLU A 285 12.29 10.47 -19.25
C GLU A 285 11.61 10.48 -17.89
N GLN A 286 10.29 10.53 -17.88
CA GLN A 286 9.49 10.46 -16.67
C GLN A 286 8.69 9.16 -16.66
N GLN A 287 8.93 8.33 -15.66
CA GLN A 287 8.03 7.24 -15.35
C GLN A 287 6.73 7.82 -14.78
N MET A 288 5.61 7.22 -15.16
CA MET A 288 4.33 7.60 -14.55
C MET A 288 4.35 7.26 -13.06
N SER A 289 3.87 8.19 -12.26
CA SER A 289 3.66 7.93 -10.84
C SER A 289 2.56 6.89 -10.62
N LEU A 290 2.53 6.23 -9.46
CA LEU A 290 1.41 5.35 -9.12
C LEU A 290 0.08 6.10 -9.12
N GLU A 291 0.09 7.40 -8.79
CA GLU A 291 -1.07 8.29 -8.88
C GLU A 291 -1.62 8.37 -10.30
N ASP A 292 -0.74 8.58 -11.29
CA ASP A 292 -1.13 8.66 -12.71
C ASP A 292 -1.71 7.32 -13.20
N ILE A 293 -1.05 6.21 -12.83
CA ILE A 293 -1.52 4.85 -13.17
C ILE A 293 -2.89 4.59 -12.55
N PHE A 294 -3.07 4.95 -11.29
CA PHE A 294 -4.32 4.80 -10.56
C PHE A 294 -5.45 5.60 -11.21
N LEU A 295 -5.19 6.86 -11.57
CA LEU A 295 -6.17 7.70 -12.28
C LEU A 295 -6.55 7.12 -13.64
N GLN A 296 -5.59 6.56 -14.39
CA GLN A 296 -5.87 5.88 -15.66
C GLN A 296 -6.73 4.62 -15.48
N LEU A 297 -6.46 3.82 -14.43
CA LEU A 297 -7.23 2.61 -14.14
C LEU A 297 -8.68 2.95 -13.75
N ILE A 298 -8.88 4.01 -12.94
CA ILE A 298 -10.22 4.47 -12.57
C ILE A 298 -10.93 5.15 -13.75
N GLY A 299 -10.22 5.99 -14.51
CA GLY A 299 -10.78 6.71 -15.65
C GLY A 299 -11.29 5.79 -16.77
N LYS A 300 -10.66 4.64 -16.97
CA LYS A 300 -11.15 3.61 -17.92
C LYS A 300 -12.47 2.95 -17.47
N GLN A 301 -12.79 2.93 -16.18
CA GLN A 301 -14.07 2.42 -15.68
C GLN A 301 -15.24 3.42 -15.83
N VAL A 302 -14.94 4.71 -15.98
CA VAL A 302 -15.97 5.75 -16.16
C VAL A 302 -16.34 5.94 -17.65
N SER A 303 -15.58 5.34 -18.56
CA SER A 303 -15.75 5.47 -20.02
C SER A 303 -16.44 4.26 -20.69
N LEU A 304 -16.99 3.35 -19.92
CA LEU A 304 -17.81 2.20 -20.33
C LEU A 304 -19.22 2.34 -19.75
#